data_3a1a3390e5e55e49fb675df3efada064
#
_entry.id   3a1a3390e5e55e49fb675df3efada064
#
_cell.length_a   1.000
_cell.length_b   1.000
_cell.length_c   1.000
_cell.angle_alpha   90.00
_cell.angle_beta   90.00
_cell.angle_gamma   90.00
#
_symmetry.space_group_name_H-M   'P 1'
#
loop_
_entity.id
_entity.type
_entity.pdbx_description
1 polymer ?
#
loop_
_entity_poly.entity_id
_entity_poly.type
_entity_poly.pdbx_seq_one_letter_code
_entity_poly.pdbx_strand_id
1 'polypeptide(L)'
;MSRHRLTSRILVVDLDDRVLLMLTKGSVPAQQTRWITPGGGVDAGETHHAAACRELLEETGRVIDELGSPVWSSDFAVDYVGGDHDTGHAEFFLLRTDRFTPSTAGFTDDEKVDILESRWWSRAELAATDEAYEPAELPELLARFTTLHSGTDAP
;
A
#
# COMPACT_ATOMS: atom_id res chain seq x y z
N MET A 1 -20.08 -1.12 -20.47
CA MET A 1 -18.64 -1.38 -20.72
C MET A 1 -17.91 -1.40 -19.41
N SER A 2 -17.19 -2.46 -19.14
CA SER A 2 -16.44 -2.55 -17.88
C SER A 2 -15.17 -1.72 -17.95
N ARG A 3 -14.76 -1.16 -16.80
CA ARG A 3 -13.55 -0.38 -16.68
C ARG A 3 -12.64 -1.10 -15.70
N HIS A 4 -11.36 -1.14 -16.03
CA HIS A 4 -10.37 -1.88 -15.27
C HIS A 4 -9.28 -0.92 -14.80
N ARG A 5 -9.05 -0.89 -13.48
CA ARG A 5 -8.04 -0.02 -12.89
C ARG A 5 -6.81 -0.84 -12.48
N LEU A 6 -5.65 -0.36 -12.89
CA LEU A 6 -4.38 -0.95 -12.47
C LEU A 6 -3.78 -0.09 -11.35
N THR A 7 -3.36 -0.74 -10.28
CA THR A 7 -2.71 -0.06 -9.16
C THR A 7 -1.42 -0.77 -8.79
N SER A 8 -0.48 -0.01 -8.25
CA SER A 8 0.75 -0.55 -7.69
C SER A 8 0.81 -0.14 -6.23
N ARG A 9 1.13 -1.10 -5.35
CA ARG A 9 1.20 -0.91 -3.92
C ARG A 9 2.54 -1.37 -3.40
N ILE A 10 2.95 -0.83 -2.29
CA ILE A 10 4.24 -1.19 -1.69
C ILE A 10 4.02 -1.65 -0.25
N LEU A 11 4.52 -2.84 0.06
CA LEU A 11 4.63 -3.31 1.43
C LEU A 11 5.95 -2.76 1.95
N VAL A 12 5.89 -1.64 2.66
CA VAL A 12 7.07 -1.00 3.25
C VAL A 12 7.22 -1.54 4.65
N VAL A 13 8.24 -2.37 4.85
CA VAL A 13 8.41 -3.12 6.10
C VAL A 13 9.75 -2.71 6.73
N ASP A 14 9.69 -2.32 8.00
CA ASP A 14 10.90 -1.91 8.72
C ASP A 14 11.66 -3.12 9.29
N LEU A 15 12.76 -2.86 9.98
CA LEU A 15 13.59 -3.91 10.53
C LEU A 15 12.97 -4.62 11.73
N ASP A 16 11.89 -4.06 12.29
CA ASP A 16 11.11 -4.69 13.37
C ASP A 16 9.85 -5.36 12.83
N ASP A 17 9.78 -5.58 11.51
CA ASP A 17 8.68 -6.26 10.83
C ASP A 17 7.34 -5.52 10.94
N ARG A 18 7.39 -4.19 11.02
CA ARG A 18 6.19 -3.35 10.98
C ARG A 18 5.99 -2.81 9.58
N VAL A 19 4.74 -2.73 9.17
CA VAL A 19 4.37 -2.23 7.86
C VAL A 19 3.85 -0.80 7.95
N LEU A 20 4.25 0.02 6.99
CA LEU A 20 3.78 1.40 6.92
C LEU A 20 2.41 1.43 6.24
N LEU A 21 1.43 2.00 6.93
CA LEU A 21 0.10 2.19 6.37
C LEU A 21 -0.29 3.66 6.48
N MET A 22 -1.17 4.07 5.59
CA MET A 22 -1.70 5.41 5.54
C MET A 22 -3.19 5.38 5.81
N LEU A 23 -3.65 6.22 6.73
CA LEU A 23 -5.07 6.35 7.04
C LEU A 23 -5.70 7.25 6.00
N THR A 24 -6.66 6.73 5.26
CA THR A 24 -7.31 7.47 4.20
C THR A 24 -8.80 7.56 4.44
N LYS A 25 -9.40 8.60 3.87
CA LYS A 25 -10.85 8.68 3.79
C LYS A 25 -11.32 7.77 2.67
N GLY A 26 -12.35 6.99 2.95
CA GLY A 26 -12.97 6.24 1.89
C GLY A 26 -13.72 7.16 0.94
N SER A 27 -13.67 6.84 -0.34
CA SER A 27 -14.45 7.59 -1.32
C SER A 27 -15.94 7.29 -1.18
N VAL A 28 -16.29 6.10 -0.71
CA VAL A 28 -17.68 5.67 -0.52
C VAL A 28 -17.73 4.69 0.64
N PRO A 29 -18.52 4.92 1.64
CA PRO A 29 -19.12 6.21 2.02
C PRO A 29 -18.07 7.18 2.57
N ALA A 30 -18.33 8.45 2.41
CA ALA A 30 -17.35 9.51 2.61
C ALA A 30 -16.77 9.62 4.02
N GLN A 31 -17.46 9.09 5.03
CA GLN A 31 -17.01 9.21 6.42
C GLN A 31 -16.21 8.00 6.91
N GLN A 32 -16.10 6.95 6.09
CA GLN A 32 -15.35 5.78 6.51
C GLN A 32 -13.87 5.96 6.20
N THR A 33 -13.05 5.64 7.20
CA THR A 33 -11.60 5.67 7.03
C THR A 33 -11.07 4.24 6.98
N ARG A 34 -9.92 4.07 6.36
CA ARG A 34 -9.23 2.79 6.33
C ARG A 34 -7.73 3.01 6.19
N TRP A 35 -6.98 2.06 6.70
CA TRP A 35 -5.53 2.05 6.54
C TRP A 35 -5.18 1.29 5.28
N ILE A 36 -4.35 1.89 4.43
CA ILE A 36 -3.93 1.25 3.17
C ILE A 36 -2.42 1.33 3.03
N THR A 37 -1.88 0.44 2.22
CA THR A 37 -0.48 0.48 1.83
C THR A 37 -0.22 1.67 0.93
N PRO A 38 0.98 2.28 0.96
CA PRO A 38 1.34 3.30 -0.04
C PRO A 38 1.17 2.76 -1.44
N GLY A 39 0.77 3.63 -2.35
CA GLY A 39 0.59 3.26 -3.74
C GLY A 39 -0.56 4.01 -4.39
N GLY A 40 -0.83 3.67 -5.62
CA GLY A 40 -1.90 4.31 -6.37
C GLY A 40 -2.00 3.80 -7.79
N GLY A 41 -2.72 4.54 -8.62
CA GLY A 41 -2.98 4.14 -9.99
C GLY A 41 -1.75 4.16 -10.87
N VAL A 42 -1.72 3.25 -11.83
CA VAL A 42 -0.68 3.19 -12.87
C VAL A 42 -1.13 4.11 -13.99
N ASP A 43 -0.30 5.10 -14.31
CA ASP A 43 -0.62 6.05 -15.39
C ASP A 43 -0.41 5.42 -16.77
N ALA A 44 -1.05 6.01 -17.77
CA ALA A 44 -0.91 5.52 -19.14
C ALA A 44 0.58 5.51 -19.55
N GLY A 45 1.02 4.39 -20.08
CA GLY A 45 2.41 4.23 -20.51
C GLY A 45 3.40 3.91 -19.39
N GLU A 46 2.93 3.85 -18.15
CA GLU A 46 3.76 3.56 -16.99
C GLU A 46 3.72 2.06 -16.68
N THR A 47 4.83 1.50 -16.21
CA THR A 47 4.82 0.13 -15.69
C THR A 47 4.35 0.15 -14.24
N HIS A 48 3.96 -1.02 -13.72
CA HIS A 48 3.64 -1.15 -12.30
C HIS A 48 4.83 -0.75 -11.42
N HIS A 49 6.03 -1.15 -11.82
CA HIS A 49 7.23 -0.80 -11.07
C HIS A 49 7.45 0.72 -11.03
N ALA A 50 7.32 1.39 -12.17
CA ALA A 50 7.51 2.84 -12.24
C ALA A 50 6.44 3.56 -11.40
N ALA A 51 5.20 3.09 -11.47
CA ALA A 51 4.12 3.65 -10.66
C ALA A 51 4.40 3.48 -9.17
N ALA A 52 4.90 2.32 -8.76
CA ALA A 52 5.22 2.06 -7.36
C ALA A 52 6.31 3.01 -6.87
N CYS A 53 7.37 3.20 -7.64
CA CYS A 53 8.46 4.11 -7.27
C CYS A 53 7.97 5.56 -7.20
N ARG A 54 7.14 5.97 -8.14
CA ARG A 54 6.58 7.33 -8.17
C ARG A 54 5.68 7.58 -6.97
N GLU A 55 4.76 6.64 -6.70
CA GLU A 55 3.83 6.77 -5.58
C GLU A 55 4.56 6.78 -4.24
N LEU A 56 5.60 5.96 -4.11
CA LEU A 56 6.39 5.91 -2.89
C LEU A 56 7.04 7.26 -2.62
N LEU A 57 7.59 7.90 -3.67
CA LEU A 57 8.18 9.23 -3.54
C LEU A 57 7.12 10.27 -3.17
N GLU A 58 5.97 10.25 -3.86
CA GLU A 58 4.91 11.22 -3.60
C GLU A 58 4.37 11.11 -2.18
N GLU A 59 4.16 9.90 -1.71
CA GLU A 59 3.46 9.67 -0.44
C GLU A 59 4.38 9.57 0.78
N THR A 60 5.65 9.26 0.59
CA THR A 60 6.57 9.08 1.72
C THR A 60 7.84 9.91 1.63
N GLY A 61 8.16 10.44 0.46
CA GLY A 61 9.40 11.16 0.23
C GLY A 61 10.61 10.26 -0.01
N ARG A 62 10.44 8.95 -0.04
CA ARG A 62 11.55 8.02 -0.28
C ARG A 62 11.83 7.88 -1.76
N VAL A 63 13.09 8.08 -2.13
CA VAL A 63 13.55 7.90 -3.51
C VAL A 63 14.09 6.48 -3.62
N ILE A 64 13.36 5.63 -4.33
CA ILE A 64 13.74 4.24 -4.55
C ILE A 64 13.69 4.00 -6.05
N ASP A 65 14.78 3.48 -6.62
CA ASP A 65 14.87 3.21 -8.05
C ASP A 65 14.52 1.78 -8.41
N GLU A 66 14.66 0.86 -7.44
CA GLU A 66 14.47 -0.56 -7.72
C GLU A 66 13.75 -1.24 -6.57
N LEU A 67 12.60 -1.84 -6.88
CA LEU A 67 11.78 -2.57 -5.92
C LEU A 67 11.74 -4.07 -6.22
N GLY A 68 12.47 -4.52 -7.25
CA GLY A 68 12.40 -5.91 -7.67
C GLY A 68 11.09 -6.23 -8.35
N SER A 69 10.77 -7.52 -8.41
CA SER A 69 9.51 -7.99 -8.98
C SER A 69 8.40 -7.92 -7.95
N PRO A 70 7.13 -7.83 -8.39
CA PRO A 70 6.02 -7.90 -7.46
C PRO A 70 6.05 -9.20 -6.66
N VAL A 71 5.70 -9.12 -5.39
CA VAL A 71 5.71 -10.28 -4.50
C VAL A 71 4.30 -10.85 -4.28
N TRP A 72 3.29 -10.10 -4.65
CA TRP A 72 1.89 -10.51 -4.47
C TRP A 72 1.01 -9.68 -5.39
N SER A 73 -0.14 -10.21 -5.75
CA SER A 73 -1.11 -9.48 -6.55
C SER A 73 -2.52 -9.81 -6.09
N SER A 74 -3.45 -8.92 -6.41
CA SER A 74 -4.85 -9.08 -6.05
C SER A 74 -5.73 -8.49 -7.14
N ASP A 75 -6.76 -9.23 -7.52
CA ASP A 75 -7.81 -8.72 -8.38
C ASP A 75 -9.01 -8.35 -7.52
N PHE A 76 -9.68 -7.29 -7.87
CA PHE A 76 -10.82 -6.82 -7.08
C PHE A 76 -11.93 -6.30 -7.99
N ALA A 77 -13.15 -6.32 -7.47
CA ALA A 77 -14.32 -5.75 -8.13
C ALA A 77 -14.83 -4.59 -7.30
N VAL A 78 -15.24 -3.54 -7.97
CA VAL A 78 -15.84 -2.37 -7.33
C VAL A 78 -17.33 -2.43 -7.58
N ASP A 79 -18.10 -2.49 -6.51
CA ASP A 79 -19.54 -2.68 -6.56
C ASP A 79 -20.24 -1.50 -5.89
N TYR A 80 -20.15 -0.34 -6.53
CA TYR A 80 -20.88 0.83 -6.06
C TYR A 80 -21.24 1.73 -7.24
N VAL A 81 -22.36 2.44 -7.05
CA VAL A 81 -22.85 3.36 -8.07
C VAL A 81 -21.98 4.62 -8.08
N GLY A 82 -21.59 5.04 -9.27
CA GLY A 82 -20.79 6.24 -9.45
C GLY A 82 -19.29 6.02 -9.42
N GLY A 83 -18.85 4.79 -9.29
CA GLY A 83 -17.44 4.46 -9.40
C GLY A 83 -16.92 4.67 -10.81
N ASP A 84 -15.63 4.97 -10.92
CA ASP A 84 -15.01 5.21 -12.21
C ASP A 84 -14.42 3.95 -12.84
N HIS A 85 -14.53 2.80 -12.14
CA HIS A 85 -14.06 1.51 -12.65
C HIS A 85 -14.86 0.39 -11.99
N ASP A 86 -14.97 -0.74 -12.71
CA ASP A 86 -15.75 -1.90 -12.26
C ASP A 86 -14.85 -2.96 -11.63
N THR A 87 -13.63 -3.11 -12.13
CA THR A 87 -12.67 -4.10 -11.64
C THR A 87 -11.30 -3.46 -11.52
N GLY A 88 -10.41 -4.14 -10.86
CA GLY A 88 -9.05 -3.68 -10.73
C GLY A 88 -8.07 -4.81 -10.48
N HIS A 89 -6.81 -4.51 -10.71
CA HIS A 89 -5.70 -5.41 -10.46
C HIS A 89 -4.61 -4.62 -9.76
N ALA A 90 -4.16 -5.12 -8.61
CA ALA A 90 -3.11 -4.50 -7.83
C ALA A 90 -1.89 -5.40 -7.79
N GLU A 91 -0.72 -4.83 -8.01
CA GLU A 91 0.55 -5.54 -7.81
C GLU A 91 1.27 -4.91 -6.63
N PHE A 92 1.78 -5.78 -5.74
CA PHE A 92 2.41 -5.36 -4.50
C PHE A 92 3.90 -5.66 -4.56
N PHE A 93 4.70 -4.64 -4.25
CA PHE A 93 6.15 -4.73 -4.16
C PHE A 93 6.56 -4.71 -2.70
N LEU A 94 7.69 -5.30 -2.37
CA LEU A 94 8.20 -5.34 -1.00
C LEU A 94 9.44 -4.45 -0.89
N LEU A 95 9.42 -3.52 0.06
CA LEU A 95 10.57 -2.71 0.42
C LEU A 95 10.90 -2.95 1.89
N ARG A 96 12.07 -3.54 2.15
CA ARG A 96 12.61 -3.66 3.51
C ARG A 96 13.54 -2.47 3.75
N THR A 97 13.32 -1.73 4.83
CA THR A 97 14.05 -0.51 5.09
C THR A 97 14.09 -0.20 6.58
N ASP A 98 14.98 0.70 6.97
CA ASP A 98 14.93 1.28 8.31
C ASP A 98 13.62 2.04 8.46
N ARG A 99 13.08 2.07 9.70
CA ARG A 99 11.90 2.87 9.97
C ARG A 99 12.24 4.35 9.76
N PHE A 100 11.33 5.04 9.11
CA PHE A 100 11.49 6.48 8.83
C PHE A 100 10.16 7.18 9.05
N THR A 101 10.22 8.51 9.17
CA THR A 101 9.02 9.33 9.23
C THR A 101 8.69 9.77 7.80
N PRO A 102 7.53 9.35 7.28
CA PRO A 102 7.16 9.76 5.92
C PRO A 102 7.04 11.27 5.80
N SER A 103 7.53 11.80 4.68
CA SER A 103 7.38 13.21 4.36
C SER A 103 6.10 13.41 3.56
N THR A 104 5.34 14.46 3.88
CA THR A 104 4.13 14.81 3.15
C THR A 104 4.39 15.86 2.07
N ALA A 105 5.63 16.28 1.90
CA ALA A 105 6.00 17.35 0.97
C ALA A 105 5.66 17.04 -0.48
N GLY A 106 5.63 15.74 -0.85
CA GLY A 106 5.30 15.31 -2.20
C GLY A 106 3.83 15.02 -2.44
N PHE A 107 2.97 15.21 -1.45
CA PHE A 107 1.55 14.94 -1.60
C PHE A 107 0.93 15.82 -2.70
N THR A 108 0.09 15.19 -3.53
CA THR A 108 -0.79 15.92 -4.44
C THR A 108 -1.86 16.62 -3.62
N ASP A 109 -2.60 17.55 -4.26
CA ASP A 109 -3.66 18.24 -3.55
C ASP A 109 -4.74 17.29 -3.04
N ASP A 110 -5.08 16.27 -3.83
CA ASP A 110 -6.03 15.24 -3.42
C ASP A 110 -5.51 14.44 -2.23
N GLU A 111 -4.23 14.07 -2.24
CA GLU A 111 -3.62 13.32 -1.16
C GLU A 111 -3.57 14.11 0.15
N LYS A 112 -3.38 15.42 0.08
CA LYS A 112 -3.43 16.26 1.28
C LYS A 112 -4.77 16.22 1.97
N VAL A 113 -5.84 16.04 1.21
CA VAL A 113 -7.20 15.93 1.74
C VAL A 113 -7.51 14.51 2.19
N ASP A 114 -7.08 13.51 1.43
CA ASP A 114 -7.49 12.12 1.61
C ASP A 114 -6.62 11.34 2.58
N ILE A 115 -5.32 11.64 2.65
CA ILE A 115 -4.41 10.95 3.56
C ILE A 115 -4.33 11.73 4.86
N LEU A 116 -4.87 11.14 5.93
CA LEU A 116 -5.01 11.80 7.22
C LEU A 116 -3.81 11.59 8.12
N GLU A 117 -3.14 10.45 8.00
CA GLU A 117 -2.10 10.03 8.93
C GLU A 117 -1.30 8.89 8.33
N SER A 118 -0.06 8.70 8.78
CA SER A 118 0.71 7.50 8.49
C SER A 118 1.16 6.87 9.81
N ARG A 119 1.27 5.53 9.82
CA ARG A 119 1.64 4.80 11.02
C ARG A 119 2.26 3.46 10.65
N TRP A 120 3.24 3.04 11.44
CA TRP A 120 3.85 1.72 11.31
C TRP A 120 3.08 0.74 12.20
N TRP A 121 2.64 -0.37 11.61
CA TRP A 121 1.81 -1.37 12.27
C TRP A 121 2.54 -2.69 12.39
N SER A 122 2.55 -3.27 13.58
CA SER A 122 3.01 -4.65 13.74
C SER A 122 1.90 -5.60 13.34
N ARG A 123 2.27 -6.85 13.06
CA ARG A 123 1.30 -7.89 12.74
C ARG A 123 0.31 -8.07 13.89
N ALA A 124 0.81 -8.06 15.13
CA ALA A 124 -0.05 -8.20 16.31
C ALA A 124 -1.06 -7.05 16.43
N GLU A 125 -0.63 -5.82 16.13
CA GLU A 125 -1.54 -4.67 16.13
C GLU A 125 -2.63 -4.81 15.08
N LEU A 126 -2.28 -5.26 13.89
CA LEU A 126 -3.25 -5.49 12.84
C LEU A 126 -4.27 -6.56 13.22
N ALA A 127 -3.79 -7.63 13.87
CA ALA A 127 -4.68 -8.71 14.30
C ALA A 127 -5.63 -8.28 15.41
N ALA A 128 -5.28 -7.26 16.19
CA ALA A 128 -6.05 -6.83 17.34
C ALA A 128 -6.95 -5.63 17.07
N THR A 129 -6.75 -4.91 15.98
CA THR A 129 -7.49 -3.67 15.73
C THR A 129 -8.88 -3.93 15.17
N ASP A 130 -9.82 -3.03 15.52
CA ASP A 130 -11.14 -2.98 14.92
C ASP A 130 -11.19 -2.03 13.73
N GLU A 131 -10.11 -1.30 13.47
CA GLU A 131 -10.05 -0.36 12.35
C GLU A 131 -9.89 -1.12 11.04
N ALA A 132 -10.52 -0.60 9.99
CA ALA A 132 -10.45 -1.21 8.68
C ALA A 132 -9.06 -1.00 8.05
N TYR A 133 -8.55 -2.04 7.40
CA TYR A 133 -7.30 -1.94 6.63
C TYR A 133 -7.39 -2.78 5.38
N GLU A 134 -6.60 -2.44 4.39
CA GLU A 134 -6.53 -3.16 3.11
C GLU A 134 -5.08 -3.36 2.71
N PRO A 135 -4.73 -4.52 2.14
CA PRO A 135 -5.60 -5.68 1.94
C PRO A 135 -5.87 -6.41 3.26
N ALA A 136 -6.98 -7.11 3.33
CA ALA A 136 -7.33 -7.89 4.53
C ALA A 136 -6.30 -8.95 4.85
N GLU A 137 -5.54 -9.36 3.85
CA GLU A 137 -4.48 -10.38 3.97
C GLU A 137 -3.19 -9.86 4.60
N LEU A 138 -3.12 -8.58 4.97
CA LEU A 138 -1.88 -7.98 5.51
C LEU A 138 -1.20 -8.81 6.60
N PRO A 139 -1.92 -9.31 7.63
CA PRO A 139 -1.24 -10.12 8.65
C PRO A 139 -0.58 -11.37 8.07
N GLU A 140 -1.24 -12.03 7.13
CA GLU A 140 -0.70 -13.22 6.48
C GLU A 140 0.49 -12.89 5.58
N LEU A 141 0.40 -11.78 4.85
CA LEU A 141 1.49 -11.33 4.00
C LEU A 141 2.72 -10.97 4.82
N LEU A 142 2.54 -10.28 5.93
CA LEU A 142 3.65 -9.95 6.83
C LEU A 142 4.27 -11.23 7.38
N ALA A 143 3.46 -12.20 7.79
CA ALA A 143 3.98 -13.47 8.27
C ALA A 143 4.83 -14.16 7.21
N ARG A 144 4.35 -14.15 5.95
CA ARG A 144 5.06 -14.80 4.84
C ARG A 144 6.41 -14.14 4.59
N PHE A 145 6.45 -12.84 4.46
CA PHE A 145 7.67 -12.15 4.04
C PHE A 145 8.66 -11.98 5.19
N THR A 146 8.20 -11.74 6.39
CA THR A 146 9.09 -11.62 7.55
C THR A 146 9.64 -12.99 7.98
N THR A 147 8.82 -14.02 7.93
CA THR A 147 9.26 -15.38 8.26
C THR A 147 10.33 -15.87 7.28
N LEU A 148 10.14 -15.61 5.98
CA LEU A 148 11.12 -15.97 4.97
C LEU A 148 12.44 -15.24 5.22
N HIS A 149 12.38 -13.97 5.57
CA HIS A 149 13.57 -13.19 5.89
C HIS A 149 14.28 -13.77 7.11
N SER A 150 13.54 -14.06 8.17
CA SER A 150 14.10 -14.64 9.39
C SER A 150 14.68 -16.02 9.12
N GLY A 151 14.02 -16.80 8.26
CA GLY A 151 14.47 -18.13 7.89
C GLY A 151 15.81 -18.12 7.17
N THR A 152 16.06 -17.10 6.34
CA THR A 152 17.34 -17.01 5.62
C THR A 152 18.49 -16.63 6.54
N ASP A 153 18.20 -16.00 7.66
CA ASP A 153 19.20 -15.60 8.64
C ASP A 153 19.50 -16.71 9.65
N ALA A 154 18.70 -17.75 9.64
CA ALA A 154 18.93 -18.89 10.55
C ALA A 154 20.21 -19.61 10.16
N PRO A 155 21.08 -19.91 11.10
CA PRO A 155 22.32 -20.62 10.81
C PRO A 155 22.08 -22.06 10.37
#